data_50303122568728fa88404e5a7236ee11
#
_entry.id   50303122568728fa88404e5a7236ee11
#
_cell.length_a   1.000
_cell.length_b   1.000
_cell.length_c   1.000
_cell.angle_alpha   90.00
_cell.angle_beta   90.00
_cell.angle_gamma   90.00
#
_symmetry.space_group_name_H-M   'P 1'
#
loop_
_entity.id
_entity.type
_entity.pdbx_description
1 polymer ?
#
loop_
_entity_poly.entity_id
_entity_poly.type
_entity_poly.pdbx_seq_one_letter_code
_entity_poly.pdbx_strand_id
1 'polypeptide(L)'
;DQIVLADYARTWATNAVTLDCNGNNFQGEADTYTVDYDTVGQSLNIVYADSTKGWLPVSDDAVAFDHGAPQTQRAIFAFGDGSPITNVSNLVGSNGVIGSDVTGVGTSRVALGAATYGGDKAIFAYGWNGSAFVSMSNLVNNSGVVASDVSGVGTARKDLTATGYGVGLALFYGGEGSGGMVATTNLVNTSGVISADVSGVGTARKGIASTRYGTGTAIVGFGSSEASGRESLTNLISNIGVVSANVTGVGTAREYLAATSYGGDKGVFGYGDTGSDSNLTNKVSNSGVVASDTSGVGTARWGLSATNYGGDKGIFAYGGSSGRVSMSNLVSNTGVVATDVSGVGTARYQPAAAGYSYSE
;
A
#
# COMPACT_ATOMS: atom_id res chain seq x y z
N ASP A 1 45.55 4.26 15.73
CA ASP A 1 44.69 5.39 15.38
C ASP A 1 43.29 4.89 15.03
N GLN A 2 42.28 5.72 15.20
CA GLN A 2 40.89 5.40 14.89
C GLN A 2 40.26 6.60 14.16
N ILE A 3 39.52 6.30 13.12
CA ILE A 3 38.78 7.31 12.34
C ILE A 3 37.32 6.87 12.29
N VAL A 4 36.41 7.79 12.56
CA VAL A 4 34.96 7.59 12.42
C VAL A 4 34.44 8.60 11.42
N LEU A 5 33.76 8.12 10.39
CA LEU A 5 33.12 8.94 9.38
C LEU A 5 31.64 8.57 9.31
N ALA A 6 30.81 9.56 8.93
CA ALA A 6 29.39 9.33 8.72
C ALA A 6 28.88 10.21 7.58
N ASP A 7 28.03 9.67 6.72
CA ASP A 7 27.33 10.41 5.67
C ASP A 7 26.22 11.28 6.25
N TYR A 8 26.62 12.38 6.90
CA TYR A 8 25.67 13.30 7.53
C TYR A 8 24.67 13.92 6.53
N ALA A 9 25.17 14.25 5.33
CA ALA A 9 24.35 14.89 4.30
C ALA A 9 23.60 13.90 3.41
N ARG A 10 23.85 12.57 3.58
CA ARG A 10 23.29 11.50 2.79
C ARG A 10 23.55 11.62 1.29
N THR A 11 24.74 12.01 0.94
CA THR A 11 25.15 12.31 -0.43
C THR A 11 26.21 11.35 -0.98
N TRP A 12 26.68 10.37 -0.19
CA TRP A 12 27.78 9.50 -0.62
C TRP A 12 27.42 8.64 -1.85
N ALA A 13 26.16 8.29 -2.05
CA ALA A 13 25.76 7.61 -3.28
C ALA A 13 25.86 8.48 -4.56
N THR A 14 25.97 9.83 -4.39
CA THR A 14 26.16 10.75 -5.50
C THR A 14 27.59 11.34 -5.52
N ASN A 15 28.19 11.42 -4.34
CA ASN A 15 29.54 11.97 -4.11
C ASN A 15 30.26 11.02 -3.16
N ALA A 16 30.77 9.90 -3.67
CA ALA A 16 31.46 8.90 -2.88
C ALA A 16 32.65 9.49 -2.11
N VAL A 17 32.92 8.94 -0.94
CA VAL A 17 34.12 9.24 -0.17
C VAL A 17 35.17 8.17 -0.48
N THR A 18 36.27 8.59 -1.07
CA THR A 18 37.43 7.75 -1.33
C THR A 18 38.41 7.84 -0.17
N LEU A 19 38.80 6.72 0.39
CA LEU A 19 39.87 6.65 1.39
C LEU A 19 41.21 6.43 0.71
N ASP A 20 42.13 7.37 0.93
CA ASP A 20 43.55 7.24 0.62
C ASP A 20 44.27 6.78 1.89
N CYS A 21 44.77 5.59 1.87
CA CYS A 21 45.45 4.99 3.01
C CYS A 21 46.91 5.46 3.17
N ASN A 22 47.36 6.36 2.30
CA ASN A 22 48.67 7.00 2.32
C ASN A 22 49.82 5.98 2.41
N GLY A 23 49.82 5.00 1.53
CA GLY A 23 50.84 3.95 1.44
C GLY A 23 50.72 2.82 2.47
N ASN A 24 49.70 2.84 3.34
CA ASN A 24 49.40 1.75 4.25
C ASN A 24 48.40 0.76 3.62
N ASN A 25 48.43 -0.46 4.11
CA ASN A 25 47.48 -1.47 3.68
C ASN A 25 46.04 -1.14 4.16
N PHE A 26 45.05 -1.67 3.46
CA PHE A 26 43.67 -1.74 3.90
C PHE A 26 43.22 -3.21 3.95
N GLN A 27 42.84 -3.69 5.12
CA GLN A 27 42.49 -5.12 5.38
C GLN A 27 43.60 -6.12 4.96
N GLY A 28 44.83 -5.65 4.91
CA GLY A 28 45.99 -6.45 4.50
C GLY A 28 46.30 -6.39 3.01
N GLU A 29 45.49 -5.71 2.20
CA GLU A 29 45.76 -5.44 0.80
C GLU A 29 46.58 -4.17 0.64
N ALA A 30 47.52 -4.18 -0.31
CA ALA A 30 48.38 -3.04 -0.60
C ALA A 30 47.56 -1.81 -1.05
N ASP A 31 48.03 -0.61 -0.76
CA ASP A 31 47.46 0.67 -1.15
C ASP A 31 47.56 0.93 -2.66
N THR A 32 47.05 -0.03 -3.43
CA THR A 32 46.92 0.06 -4.90
C THR A 32 45.48 0.05 -5.36
N TYR A 33 44.54 -0.09 -4.40
CA TYR A 33 43.11 -0.12 -4.64
C TYR A 33 42.46 1.11 -4.05
N THR A 34 41.46 1.64 -4.76
CA THR A 34 40.58 2.67 -4.24
C THR A 34 39.57 2.05 -3.29
N VAL A 35 39.45 2.60 -2.11
CA VAL A 35 38.42 2.20 -1.15
C VAL A 35 37.35 3.28 -1.12
N ASP A 36 36.24 3.01 -1.80
CA ASP A 36 35.14 3.95 -1.94
C ASP A 36 33.96 3.60 -1.03
N TYR A 37 33.43 4.61 -0.37
CA TYR A 37 32.18 4.52 0.40
C TYR A 37 31.12 5.34 -0.32
N ASP A 38 30.19 4.65 -0.97
CA ASP A 38 29.21 5.20 -1.91
C ASP A 38 27.74 4.91 -1.54
N THR A 39 27.51 4.47 -0.31
CA THR A 39 26.17 4.12 0.17
C THR A 39 25.54 5.26 0.96
N VAL A 40 24.27 5.61 0.65
CA VAL A 40 23.52 6.65 1.35
C VAL A 40 23.38 6.33 2.84
N GLY A 41 23.77 7.28 3.70
CA GLY A 41 23.66 7.16 5.14
C GLY A 41 24.66 6.18 5.76
N GLN A 42 25.71 5.82 5.05
CA GLN A 42 26.76 4.96 5.54
C GLN A 42 27.52 5.62 6.69
N SER A 43 27.90 4.83 7.66
CA SER A 43 28.86 5.20 8.70
C SER A 43 29.95 4.14 8.78
N LEU A 44 31.16 4.55 9.02
CA LEU A 44 32.27 3.64 9.17
C LEU A 44 33.15 4.05 10.35
N ASN A 45 33.75 3.03 10.97
CA ASN A 45 34.73 3.16 12.02
C ASN A 45 35.92 2.30 11.63
N ILE A 46 37.05 2.93 11.31
CA ILE A 46 38.26 2.26 10.89
C ILE A 46 39.35 2.45 11.94
N VAL A 47 40.15 1.42 12.16
CA VAL A 47 41.25 1.41 13.12
C VAL A 47 42.53 0.97 12.41
N TYR A 48 43.60 1.69 12.60
CA TYR A 48 44.94 1.25 12.19
C TYR A 48 45.46 0.20 13.13
N ALA A 49 45.66 -1.00 12.61
CA ALA A 49 46.15 -2.15 13.39
C ALA A 49 47.67 -2.22 13.42
N ASP A 50 48.30 -2.44 12.27
CA ASP A 50 49.77 -2.58 12.13
C ASP A 50 50.15 -2.37 10.63
N SER A 51 51.46 -2.44 10.35
CA SER A 51 51.95 -2.27 8.96
C SER A 51 51.61 -3.44 8.03
N THR A 52 51.15 -4.57 8.53
CA THR A 52 50.78 -5.74 7.72
C THR A 52 49.30 -5.70 7.32
N LYS A 53 48.43 -5.35 8.26
CA LYS A 53 47.00 -5.28 8.08
C LYS A 53 46.53 -3.89 7.67
N GLY A 54 47.26 -2.86 8.08
CA GLY A 54 46.91 -1.48 7.79
C GLY A 54 45.65 -1.04 8.53
N TRP A 55 44.75 -0.39 7.80
CA TRP A 55 43.47 0.04 8.26
C TRP A 55 42.42 -1.08 8.17
N LEU A 56 41.68 -1.29 9.26
CA LEU A 56 40.61 -2.28 9.36
C LEU A 56 39.30 -1.63 9.69
N PRO A 57 38.24 -1.88 8.92
CA PRO A 57 36.88 -1.47 9.30
C PRO A 57 36.43 -2.32 10.52
N VAL A 58 36.08 -1.65 11.60
CA VAL A 58 35.56 -2.25 12.84
C VAL A 58 34.03 -2.27 12.80
N SER A 59 33.42 -1.25 12.22
CA SER A 59 32.02 -1.20 11.86
C SER A 59 31.89 -0.44 10.54
N ASP A 60 31.06 -0.96 9.66
CA ASP A 60 30.82 -0.45 8.33
C ASP A 60 29.30 -0.60 8.05
N ASP A 61 28.53 0.13 8.83
CA ASP A 61 27.09 0.04 8.79
C ASP A 61 26.50 1.19 7.96
N ALA A 62 25.78 0.85 6.92
CA ALA A 62 24.84 1.79 6.35
C ALA A 62 23.67 1.93 7.31
N VAL A 63 23.49 3.09 7.92
CA VAL A 63 22.23 3.42 8.55
C VAL A 63 21.21 3.54 7.43
N ALA A 64 20.57 2.41 7.13
CA ALA A 64 19.36 2.48 6.34
C ALA A 64 18.42 3.46 7.04
N PHE A 65 17.97 4.51 6.36
CA PHE A 65 16.67 5.04 6.70
C PHE A 65 15.74 3.84 6.65
N ASP A 66 14.83 3.76 7.60
CA ASP A 66 13.63 2.97 7.43
C ASP A 66 12.90 3.53 6.19
N HIS A 67 13.43 3.20 5.02
CA HIS A 67 12.71 3.30 3.78
C HIS A 67 11.58 2.33 3.97
N GLY A 68 10.36 2.84 4.07
CA GLY A 68 9.19 1.99 4.25
C GLY A 68 9.34 0.72 3.41
N ALA A 69 8.87 -0.41 3.93
CA ALA A 69 9.07 -1.73 3.36
C ALA A 69 9.12 -1.69 1.83
N PRO A 70 10.03 -2.41 1.17
CA PRO A 70 10.16 -2.41 -0.28
C PRO A 70 8.79 -2.51 -0.92
N GLN A 71 8.49 -1.65 -1.89
CA GLN A 71 7.18 -1.64 -2.53
C GLN A 71 7.06 -2.87 -3.43
N THR A 72 5.88 -3.47 -3.46
CA THR A 72 5.62 -4.66 -4.28
C THR A 72 5.68 -4.35 -5.76
N GLN A 73 6.25 -5.28 -6.53
CA GLN A 73 6.39 -5.17 -7.99
C GLN A 73 5.12 -5.61 -8.70
N ARG A 74 4.41 -6.59 -8.16
CA ARG A 74 3.20 -7.17 -8.74
C ARG A 74 1.98 -6.88 -7.87
N ALA A 75 0.79 -7.00 -8.45
CA ALA A 75 -0.46 -6.79 -7.76
C ALA A 75 -1.52 -7.82 -8.17
N ILE A 76 -2.60 -7.86 -7.39
CA ILE A 76 -3.74 -8.73 -7.63
C ILE A 76 -5.03 -7.99 -7.36
N PHE A 77 -6.00 -8.10 -8.28
CA PHE A 77 -7.40 -7.77 -8.07
C PHE A 77 -8.18 -9.06 -7.90
N ALA A 78 -9.03 -9.18 -6.89
CA ALA A 78 -9.81 -10.39 -6.69
C ALA A 78 -11.18 -10.11 -6.10
N PHE A 79 -12.09 -11.09 -6.24
CA PHE A 79 -13.45 -11.04 -5.74
C PHE A 79 -14.28 -9.94 -6.41
N GLY A 80 -15.40 -9.57 -5.81
CA GLY A 80 -16.28 -8.51 -6.30
C GLY A 80 -17.60 -9.03 -6.86
N ASP A 81 -18.47 -8.10 -7.28
CA ASP A 81 -19.76 -8.43 -7.90
C ASP A 81 -19.65 -8.40 -9.42
N GLY A 82 -19.52 -9.59 -10.03
CA GLY A 82 -19.50 -9.81 -11.48
C GLY A 82 -20.88 -10.20 -12.05
N SER A 83 -21.91 -10.30 -11.16
CA SER A 83 -23.26 -10.81 -11.51
C SER A 83 -23.22 -12.26 -12.05
N PRO A 84 -23.06 -13.26 -11.17
CA PRO A 84 -23.11 -13.20 -9.69
C PRO A 84 -21.82 -12.70 -9.03
N ILE A 85 -21.86 -12.56 -7.68
CA ILE A 85 -20.68 -12.34 -6.85
C ILE A 85 -19.65 -13.43 -7.14
N THR A 86 -18.38 -13.04 -7.31
CA THR A 86 -17.32 -13.91 -7.79
C THR A 86 -16.12 -13.96 -6.83
N ASN A 87 -15.29 -14.97 -7.03
CA ASN A 87 -13.97 -15.12 -6.38
C ASN A 87 -12.83 -15.16 -7.41
N VAL A 88 -13.08 -14.83 -8.68
CA VAL A 88 -12.03 -14.75 -9.70
C VAL A 88 -10.97 -13.73 -9.30
N SER A 89 -9.75 -13.95 -9.76
CA SER A 89 -8.64 -13.00 -9.58
C SER A 89 -7.96 -12.66 -10.90
N ASN A 90 -7.32 -11.49 -10.93
CA ASN A 90 -6.51 -11.03 -12.06
C ASN A 90 -5.17 -10.54 -11.50
N LEU A 91 -4.09 -11.12 -11.98
CA LEU A 91 -2.74 -10.72 -11.62
C LEU A 91 -2.33 -9.50 -12.45
N VAL A 92 -1.55 -8.61 -11.85
CA VAL A 92 -0.98 -7.44 -12.49
C VAL A 92 0.54 -7.59 -12.51
N GLY A 93 1.13 -7.48 -13.68
CA GLY A 93 2.59 -7.50 -13.84
C GLY A 93 3.25 -6.20 -13.36
N SER A 94 4.57 -6.21 -13.22
CA SER A 94 5.38 -5.03 -12.85
C SER A 94 5.27 -3.86 -13.85
N ASN A 95 4.76 -4.13 -15.05
CA ASN A 95 4.47 -3.13 -16.08
C ASN A 95 3.04 -2.58 -16.04
N GLY A 96 2.20 -3.02 -15.08
CA GLY A 96 0.81 -2.59 -14.92
C GLY A 96 -0.20 -3.29 -15.84
N VAL A 97 0.22 -4.32 -16.57
CA VAL A 97 -0.69 -5.10 -17.41
C VAL A 97 -1.50 -6.07 -16.56
N ILE A 98 -2.83 -5.98 -16.65
CA ILE A 98 -3.76 -6.91 -15.99
C ILE A 98 -3.86 -8.17 -16.84
N GLY A 99 -3.66 -9.34 -16.22
CA GLY A 99 -3.85 -10.65 -16.84
C GLY A 99 -5.33 -11.07 -16.90
N SER A 100 -5.62 -12.10 -17.69
CA SER A 100 -6.95 -12.73 -17.77
C SER A 100 -7.38 -13.30 -16.43
N ASP A 101 -8.67 -13.66 -16.32
CA ASP A 101 -9.24 -14.26 -15.13
C ASP A 101 -8.51 -15.56 -14.75
N VAL A 102 -8.16 -15.65 -13.48
CA VAL A 102 -7.68 -16.87 -12.82
C VAL A 102 -8.84 -17.45 -12.02
N THR A 103 -9.04 -18.76 -12.11
CA THR A 103 -10.09 -19.46 -11.36
C THR A 103 -10.03 -19.10 -9.89
N GLY A 104 -11.18 -18.69 -9.36
CA GLY A 104 -11.29 -18.23 -7.98
C GLY A 104 -11.08 -19.33 -6.94
N VAL A 105 -10.57 -18.94 -5.80
CA VAL A 105 -10.39 -19.79 -4.62
C VAL A 105 -11.13 -19.17 -3.44
N GLY A 106 -11.74 -20.01 -2.61
CA GLY A 106 -12.51 -19.56 -1.45
C GLY A 106 -13.93 -19.10 -1.78
N THR A 107 -14.63 -18.62 -0.77
CA THR A 107 -16.01 -18.14 -0.85
C THR A 107 -16.11 -16.83 -1.62
N SER A 108 -16.96 -16.78 -2.65
CA SER A 108 -17.23 -15.55 -3.43
C SER A 108 -17.74 -14.42 -2.53
N ARG A 109 -17.17 -13.22 -2.68
CA ARG A 109 -17.48 -12.07 -1.82
C ARG A 109 -17.36 -10.76 -2.59
N VAL A 110 -18.02 -9.73 -2.06
CA VAL A 110 -17.97 -8.35 -2.55
C VAL A 110 -17.74 -7.38 -1.39
N ALA A 111 -17.23 -6.20 -1.68
CA ALA A 111 -17.03 -5.13 -0.70
C ALA A 111 -16.12 -5.54 0.48
N LEU A 112 -15.11 -6.30 0.18
CA LEU A 112 -14.09 -6.78 1.11
C LEU A 112 -12.87 -5.83 1.08
N GLY A 113 -11.99 -5.95 2.09
CA GLY A 113 -10.71 -5.25 2.13
C GLY A 113 -9.56 -6.13 1.66
N ALA A 114 -8.49 -5.50 1.17
CA ALA A 114 -7.23 -6.18 0.90
C ALA A 114 -6.03 -5.30 1.23
N ALA A 115 -4.96 -5.93 1.69
CA ALA A 115 -3.71 -5.24 2.02
C ALA A 115 -2.49 -6.13 1.76
N THR A 116 -1.34 -5.51 1.54
CA THR A 116 -0.04 -6.17 1.55
C THR A 116 0.40 -6.42 3.00
N TYR A 117 0.88 -7.63 3.30
CA TYR A 117 1.49 -8.00 4.58
C TYR A 117 2.79 -8.78 4.36
N GLY A 118 3.62 -8.91 5.39
CA GLY A 118 4.91 -9.60 5.31
C GLY A 118 5.87 -9.00 4.29
N GLY A 119 5.49 -7.85 3.72
CA GLY A 119 6.22 -7.12 2.70
C GLY A 119 5.92 -7.59 1.28
N ASP A 120 5.79 -8.87 1.02
CA ASP A 120 5.70 -9.48 -0.32
C ASP A 120 4.44 -10.36 -0.54
N LYS A 121 3.50 -10.34 0.39
CA LYS A 121 2.26 -11.15 0.37
C LYS A 121 1.04 -10.26 0.48
N ALA A 122 -0.12 -10.79 0.12
CA ALA A 122 -1.39 -10.06 0.25
C ALA A 122 -2.42 -10.88 1.06
N ILE A 123 -3.38 -10.16 1.63
CA ILE A 123 -4.51 -10.74 2.35
C ILE A 123 -5.80 -10.08 1.90
N PHE A 124 -6.83 -10.87 1.66
CA PHE A 124 -8.21 -10.45 1.45
C PHE A 124 -9.04 -10.87 2.65
N ALA A 125 -9.85 -9.98 3.22
CA ALA A 125 -10.71 -10.37 4.34
C ALA A 125 -12.02 -9.58 4.40
N TYR A 126 -12.97 -10.15 5.14
CA TYR A 126 -14.30 -9.62 5.35
C TYR A 126 -15.17 -9.60 4.08
N GLY A 127 -16.18 -8.75 4.04
CA GLY A 127 -17.07 -8.55 2.90
C GLY A 127 -18.46 -9.15 3.09
N TRP A 128 -19.19 -9.27 1.97
CA TRP A 128 -20.53 -9.85 1.87
C TRP A 128 -20.52 -11.01 0.89
N ASN A 129 -21.03 -12.19 1.29
CA ASN A 129 -21.01 -13.40 0.47
C ASN A 129 -22.31 -13.64 -0.33
N GLY A 130 -23.19 -12.64 -0.39
CA GLY A 130 -24.51 -12.73 -1.03
C GLY A 130 -25.63 -13.04 -0.03
N SER A 131 -25.33 -13.50 1.18
CA SER A 131 -26.32 -13.84 2.21
C SER A 131 -26.00 -13.25 3.60
N ALA A 132 -24.73 -13.07 3.92
CA ALA A 132 -24.28 -12.59 5.23
C ALA A 132 -23.01 -11.75 5.14
N PHE A 133 -22.81 -10.84 6.11
CA PHE A 133 -21.50 -10.30 6.41
C PHE A 133 -20.56 -11.41 6.89
N VAL A 134 -19.32 -11.39 6.46
CA VAL A 134 -18.33 -12.39 6.83
C VAL A 134 -17.06 -11.75 7.34
N SER A 135 -16.27 -12.52 8.11
CA SER A 135 -14.96 -12.10 8.63
C SER A 135 -13.82 -13.02 8.19
N MET A 136 -14.10 -14.02 7.34
CA MET A 136 -13.09 -14.93 6.81
C MET A 136 -12.02 -14.19 6.00
N SER A 137 -10.85 -14.80 5.85
CA SER A 137 -9.75 -14.27 5.07
C SER A 137 -9.15 -15.30 4.11
N ASN A 138 -8.47 -14.79 3.07
CA ASN A 138 -7.65 -15.57 2.14
C ASN A 138 -6.28 -14.93 2.04
N LEU A 139 -5.25 -15.71 2.30
CA LEU A 139 -3.86 -15.29 2.13
C LEU A 139 -3.46 -15.45 0.67
N VAL A 140 -2.57 -14.57 0.21
CA VAL A 140 -1.94 -14.64 -1.11
C VAL A 140 -0.44 -14.70 -0.91
N ASN A 141 0.20 -15.71 -1.47
CA ASN A 141 1.64 -15.83 -1.40
C ASN A 141 2.36 -14.88 -2.37
N ASN A 142 3.69 -14.82 -2.30
CA ASN A 142 4.52 -13.97 -3.16
C ASN A 142 4.56 -14.39 -4.64
N SER A 143 3.87 -15.46 -5.01
CA SER A 143 3.64 -15.86 -6.42
C SER A 143 2.24 -15.50 -6.92
N GLY A 144 1.43 -14.82 -6.08
CA GLY A 144 0.05 -14.41 -6.43
C GLY A 144 -0.99 -15.52 -6.30
N VAL A 145 -0.67 -16.64 -5.66
CA VAL A 145 -1.60 -17.76 -5.46
C VAL A 145 -2.48 -17.48 -4.24
N VAL A 146 -3.79 -17.44 -4.46
CA VAL A 146 -4.80 -17.27 -3.39
C VAL A 146 -5.01 -18.59 -2.68
N ALA A 147 -4.92 -18.60 -1.35
CA ALA A 147 -5.21 -19.77 -0.52
C ALA A 147 -6.70 -19.90 -0.20
N SER A 148 -7.12 -21.07 0.27
CA SER A 148 -8.49 -21.33 0.76
C SER A 148 -8.85 -20.44 1.95
N ASP A 149 -10.15 -20.38 2.26
CA ASP A 149 -10.68 -19.59 3.37
C ASP A 149 -10.05 -19.98 4.71
N VAL A 150 -9.65 -18.97 5.46
CA VAL A 150 -9.25 -19.06 6.88
C VAL A 150 -10.41 -18.55 7.72
N SER A 151 -10.68 -19.21 8.85
CA SER A 151 -11.73 -18.82 9.79
C SER A 151 -11.63 -17.35 10.16
N GLY A 152 -12.79 -16.69 10.18
CA GLY A 152 -12.89 -15.26 10.42
C GLY A 152 -12.51 -14.86 11.85
N VAL A 153 -11.96 -13.66 11.97
CA VAL A 153 -11.63 -13.00 13.24
C VAL A 153 -12.30 -11.62 13.28
N GLY A 154 -12.80 -11.22 14.43
CA GLY A 154 -13.47 -9.94 14.64
C GLY A 154 -14.87 -9.84 14.03
N THR A 155 -15.45 -8.66 14.12
CA THR A 155 -16.82 -8.37 13.66
C THR A 155 -16.94 -8.45 12.15
N ALA A 156 -17.82 -9.32 11.67
CA ALA A 156 -18.14 -9.49 10.25
C ALA A 156 -18.74 -8.21 9.66
N ARG A 157 -18.20 -7.72 8.55
CA ARG A 157 -18.57 -6.43 7.95
C ARG A 157 -18.13 -6.31 6.49
N LYS A 158 -18.69 -5.35 5.78
CA LYS A 158 -18.39 -5.00 4.38
C LYS A 158 -18.07 -3.51 4.23
N ASP A 159 -17.74 -3.09 3.02
CA ASP A 159 -17.45 -1.69 2.65
C ASP A 159 -16.37 -1.04 3.52
N LEU A 160 -15.48 -1.86 4.04
CA LEU A 160 -14.30 -1.48 4.82
C LEU A 160 -13.12 -1.20 3.89
N THR A 161 -12.05 -0.64 4.44
CA THR A 161 -10.77 -0.51 3.73
C THR A 161 -9.67 -1.29 4.44
N ALA A 162 -8.55 -1.50 3.72
CA ALA A 162 -7.36 -2.09 4.31
C ALA A 162 -6.09 -1.51 3.67
N THR A 163 -5.04 -1.39 4.46
CA THR A 163 -3.74 -0.88 4.00
C THR A 163 -2.59 -1.47 4.80
N GLY A 164 -1.42 -1.51 4.20
CA GLY A 164 -0.18 -1.78 4.92
C GLY A 164 0.28 -0.57 5.73
N TYR A 165 1.00 -0.82 6.82
CA TYR A 165 1.72 0.19 7.60
C TYR A 165 3.01 -0.45 8.18
N GLY A 166 3.88 0.35 8.78
CA GLY A 166 5.13 -0.15 9.35
C GLY A 166 5.92 -1.00 8.36
N VAL A 167 6.62 -1.98 8.86
CA VAL A 167 7.39 -2.96 8.07
C VAL A 167 6.61 -4.28 8.01
N GLY A 168 5.94 -4.53 6.88
CA GLY A 168 5.21 -5.78 6.64
C GLY A 168 3.94 -5.98 7.50
N LEU A 169 3.44 -4.94 8.15
CA LEU A 169 2.20 -4.94 8.91
C LEU A 169 1.05 -4.40 8.07
N ALA A 170 -0.18 -4.79 8.39
CA ALA A 170 -1.37 -4.26 7.76
C ALA A 170 -2.53 -4.09 8.75
N LEU A 171 -3.59 -3.42 8.33
CA LEU A 171 -4.82 -3.31 9.10
C LEU A 171 -6.04 -3.26 8.19
N PHE A 172 -7.17 -3.66 8.76
CA PHE A 172 -8.51 -3.45 8.24
C PHE A 172 -9.21 -2.40 9.10
N TYR A 173 -9.92 -1.45 8.50
CA TYR A 173 -10.54 -0.33 9.20
C TYR A 173 -11.94 -0.03 8.69
N GLY A 174 -12.86 0.28 9.63
CA GLY A 174 -14.20 0.79 9.35
C GLY A 174 -15.10 -0.24 8.71
N GLY A 175 -16.09 0.24 7.96
CA GLY A 175 -17.08 -0.56 7.25
C GLY A 175 -18.43 -0.60 7.91
N GLU A 176 -19.30 -1.50 7.44
CA GLU A 176 -20.69 -1.70 7.92
C GLU A 176 -20.90 -3.16 8.30
N GLY A 177 -21.31 -3.41 9.52
CA GLY A 177 -21.73 -4.72 10.04
C GLY A 177 -23.24 -4.75 10.28
N SER A 178 -23.73 -5.84 10.88
CA SER A 178 -25.16 -6.01 11.21
C SER A 178 -25.70 -4.97 12.20
N GLY A 179 -24.83 -4.31 12.95
CA GLY A 179 -25.18 -3.26 13.92
C GLY A 179 -24.98 -1.83 13.38
N GLY A 180 -24.73 -1.64 12.10
CA GLY A 180 -24.47 -0.35 11.48
C GLY A 180 -22.99 -0.10 11.16
N MET A 181 -22.63 1.14 10.85
CA MET A 181 -21.27 1.54 10.52
C MET A 181 -20.37 1.51 11.76
N VAL A 182 -19.11 1.14 11.55
CA VAL A 182 -18.10 1.03 12.61
C VAL A 182 -16.81 1.75 12.23
N ALA A 183 -16.01 2.11 13.25
CA ALA A 183 -14.63 2.57 13.08
C ALA A 183 -13.62 1.51 13.60
N THR A 184 -14.08 0.28 13.80
CA THR A 184 -13.29 -0.83 14.33
C THR A 184 -12.06 -1.10 13.47
N THR A 185 -10.94 -1.42 14.12
CA THR A 185 -9.67 -1.78 13.48
C THR A 185 -9.30 -3.22 13.84
N ASN A 186 -8.77 -3.98 12.86
CA ASN A 186 -8.12 -5.27 13.09
C ASN A 186 -6.72 -5.21 12.50
N LEU A 187 -5.71 -5.41 13.34
CA LEU A 187 -4.32 -5.41 12.92
C LEU A 187 -3.95 -6.76 12.29
N VAL A 188 -3.02 -6.73 11.36
CA VAL A 188 -2.48 -7.93 10.68
C VAL A 188 -0.97 -7.96 10.90
N ASN A 189 -0.46 -9.05 11.44
CA ASN A 189 0.97 -9.22 11.64
C ASN A 189 1.69 -9.67 10.36
N THR A 190 3.02 -9.76 10.40
CA THR A 190 3.87 -10.15 9.27
C THR A 190 3.65 -11.59 8.77
N SER A 191 2.91 -12.41 9.52
CA SER A 191 2.52 -13.76 9.14
C SER A 191 1.09 -13.84 8.56
N GLY A 192 0.37 -12.70 8.45
CA GLY A 192 -1.00 -12.63 7.94
C GLY A 192 -2.08 -13.01 8.96
N VAL A 193 -1.75 -13.04 10.26
CA VAL A 193 -2.72 -13.31 11.31
C VAL A 193 -3.46 -12.02 11.67
N ILE A 194 -4.79 -12.06 11.57
CA ILE A 194 -5.67 -10.93 11.95
C ILE A 194 -5.90 -10.96 13.46
N SER A 195 -5.78 -9.81 14.13
CA SER A 195 -6.09 -9.65 15.54
C SER A 195 -7.60 -9.52 15.79
N ALA A 196 -8.03 -9.69 17.05
CA ALA A 196 -9.36 -9.31 17.49
C ALA A 196 -9.62 -7.81 17.26
N ASP A 197 -10.89 -7.41 17.37
CA ASP A 197 -11.31 -6.02 17.20
C ASP A 197 -10.61 -5.10 18.20
N VAL A 198 -10.08 -4.00 17.68
CA VAL A 198 -9.61 -2.85 18.47
C VAL A 198 -10.65 -1.76 18.35
N SER A 199 -10.96 -1.12 19.47
CA SER A 199 -11.93 0.00 19.50
C SER A 199 -11.59 1.06 18.46
N GLY A 200 -12.60 1.45 17.71
CA GLY A 200 -12.45 2.42 16.64
C GLY A 200 -12.11 3.82 17.12
N VAL A 201 -11.33 4.53 16.33
CA VAL A 201 -11.02 5.95 16.49
C VAL A 201 -11.54 6.70 15.27
N GLY A 202 -12.11 7.86 15.48
CA GLY A 202 -12.72 8.68 14.43
C GLY A 202 -14.17 8.31 14.14
N THR A 203 -14.74 8.96 13.12
CA THR A 203 -16.12 8.73 12.68
C THR A 203 -16.27 7.37 12.02
N ALA A 204 -17.27 6.61 12.45
CA ALA A 204 -17.65 5.34 11.82
C ALA A 204 -18.11 5.59 10.37
N ARG A 205 -17.50 4.93 9.40
CA ARG A 205 -17.74 5.16 7.98
C ARG A 205 -17.62 3.88 7.17
N LYS A 206 -18.33 3.84 6.05
CA LYS A 206 -18.23 2.82 4.99
C LYS A 206 -17.87 3.43 3.65
N GLY A 207 -17.55 2.59 2.65
CA GLY A 207 -17.16 3.06 1.33
C GLY A 207 -15.91 3.95 1.34
N ILE A 208 -15.04 3.71 2.31
CA ILE A 208 -13.80 4.43 2.58
C ILE A 208 -12.63 3.87 1.77
N ALA A 209 -11.59 4.67 1.55
CA ALA A 209 -10.35 4.22 0.94
C ALA A 209 -9.15 4.47 1.84
N SER A 210 -8.06 3.74 1.60
CA SER A 210 -6.80 3.91 2.34
C SER A 210 -5.60 3.65 1.47
N THR A 211 -4.50 4.30 1.81
CA THR A 211 -3.21 4.13 1.13
C THR A 211 -2.06 4.43 2.08
N ARG A 212 -0.88 3.96 1.71
CA ARG A 212 0.37 4.33 2.40
C ARG A 212 0.84 5.71 1.94
N TYR A 213 1.59 6.38 2.82
CA TYR A 213 2.38 7.57 2.54
C TYR A 213 3.60 7.59 3.48
N GLY A 214 4.60 8.43 3.18
CA GLY A 214 5.79 8.55 4.02
C GLY A 214 6.45 7.20 4.30
N THR A 215 7.18 7.16 5.39
CA THR A 215 7.90 5.97 5.83
C THR A 215 7.05 5.14 6.81
N GLY A 216 6.40 4.09 6.29
CA GLY A 216 5.62 3.15 7.12
C GLY A 216 4.32 3.70 7.69
N THR A 217 3.87 4.88 7.29
CA THR A 217 2.59 5.47 7.68
C THR A 217 1.50 5.23 6.64
N ALA A 218 0.24 5.41 7.02
CA ALA A 218 -0.89 5.28 6.11
C ALA A 218 -1.99 6.29 6.45
N ILE A 219 -2.95 6.45 5.56
CA ILE A 219 -4.10 7.34 5.68
C ILE A 219 -5.36 6.62 5.23
N VAL A 220 -6.43 6.80 5.99
CA VAL A 220 -7.80 6.44 5.63
C VAL A 220 -8.56 7.71 5.34
N GLY A 221 -9.38 7.75 4.30
CA GLY A 221 -10.12 8.95 3.98
C GLY A 221 -11.45 8.72 3.28
N PHE A 222 -12.26 9.79 3.31
CA PHE A 222 -13.55 9.88 2.65
C PHE A 222 -14.57 8.87 3.18
N GLY A 223 -15.49 8.40 2.33
CA GLY A 223 -16.54 7.46 2.69
C GLY A 223 -17.84 8.13 3.09
N SER A 224 -18.72 7.37 3.74
CA SER A 224 -20.03 7.84 4.20
C SER A 224 -20.23 7.49 5.67
N SER A 225 -20.79 8.41 6.44
CA SER A 225 -21.21 8.23 7.83
C SER A 225 -22.72 8.25 7.97
N GLU A 226 -23.26 7.66 9.06
CA GLU A 226 -24.69 7.69 9.33
C GLU A 226 -25.18 9.12 9.66
N ALA A 227 -24.32 9.94 10.25
CA ALA A 227 -24.69 11.27 10.72
C ALA A 227 -24.72 12.34 9.62
N SER A 228 -23.79 12.27 8.65
CA SER A 228 -23.56 13.35 7.68
C SER A 228 -23.64 12.91 6.22
N GLY A 229 -23.78 11.61 5.96
CA GLY A 229 -23.69 11.07 4.60
C GLY A 229 -22.26 11.04 4.10
N ARG A 230 -22.01 11.48 2.86
CA ARG A 230 -20.66 11.49 2.28
C ARG A 230 -19.74 12.44 3.02
N GLU A 231 -18.50 11.99 3.22
CA GLU A 231 -17.47 12.66 3.99
C GLU A 231 -16.20 12.87 3.15
N SER A 232 -15.42 13.90 3.54
CA SER A 232 -14.03 14.07 3.09
C SER A 232 -13.02 13.97 4.23
N LEU A 233 -13.48 13.61 5.44
CA LEU A 233 -12.63 13.41 6.62
C LEU A 233 -11.53 12.37 6.37
N THR A 234 -10.38 12.56 7.04
CA THR A 234 -9.29 11.59 7.01
C THR A 234 -8.83 11.24 8.43
N ASN A 235 -8.18 10.07 8.56
CA ASN A 235 -7.50 9.64 9.78
C ASN A 235 -6.11 9.14 9.39
N LEU A 236 -5.09 9.65 10.04
CA LEU A 236 -3.72 9.20 9.84
C LEU A 236 -3.49 7.91 10.61
N ILE A 237 -2.65 7.03 10.09
CA ILE A 237 -2.24 5.78 10.71
C ILE A 237 -0.73 5.83 10.92
N SER A 238 -0.30 5.66 12.17
CA SER A 238 1.13 5.65 12.51
C SER A 238 1.82 4.38 12.01
N ASN A 239 3.15 4.37 12.02
CA ASN A 239 3.97 3.20 11.68
C ASN A 239 3.85 2.02 12.66
N ILE A 240 3.12 2.19 13.76
CA ILE A 240 2.76 1.12 14.72
C ILE A 240 1.26 0.78 14.68
N GLY A 241 0.51 1.27 13.67
CA GLY A 241 -0.90 0.94 13.44
C GLY A 241 -1.91 1.70 14.29
N VAL A 242 -1.50 2.78 14.96
CA VAL A 242 -2.43 3.62 15.73
C VAL A 242 -3.15 4.58 14.77
N VAL A 243 -4.49 4.51 14.78
CA VAL A 243 -5.36 5.41 14.01
C VAL A 243 -5.57 6.70 14.80
N SER A 244 -5.37 7.86 14.16
CA SER A 244 -5.58 9.19 14.76
C SER A 244 -7.07 9.57 14.83
N ALA A 245 -7.38 10.62 15.61
CA ALA A 245 -8.65 11.33 15.49
C ALA A 245 -8.87 11.88 14.06
N ASN A 246 -10.10 12.30 13.77
CA ASN A 246 -10.44 12.90 12.48
C ASN A 246 -9.60 14.14 12.18
N VAL A 247 -9.09 14.20 10.95
CA VAL A 247 -8.52 15.40 10.36
C VAL A 247 -9.59 16.00 9.44
N THR A 248 -9.72 17.33 9.48
CA THR A 248 -10.67 18.07 8.63
C THR A 248 -10.50 17.68 7.16
N GLY A 249 -11.61 17.36 6.52
CA GLY A 249 -11.63 16.91 5.13
C GLY A 249 -11.17 17.98 4.14
N VAL A 250 -10.53 17.53 3.09
CA VAL A 250 -10.12 18.34 1.93
C VAL A 250 -10.70 17.71 0.67
N GLY A 251 -11.21 18.54 -0.21
CA GLY A 251 -11.84 18.13 -1.46
C GLY A 251 -13.30 17.73 -1.32
N THR A 252 -13.90 17.31 -2.43
CA THR A 252 -15.32 16.94 -2.54
C THR A 252 -15.60 15.64 -1.80
N ALA A 253 -16.55 15.67 -0.86
CA ALA A 253 -16.99 14.51 -0.10
C ALA A 253 -17.55 13.42 -1.02
N ARG A 254 -17.09 12.19 -0.87
CA ARG A 254 -17.49 11.05 -1.72
C ARG A 254 -17.24 9.70 -1.05
N GLU A 255 -17.93 8.70 -1.54
CA GLU A 255 -17.82 7.32 -1.06
C GLU A 255 -17.50 6.34 -2.20
N TYR A 256 -17.18 5.09 -1.88
CA TYR A 256 -16.82 4.04 -2.86
C TYR A 256 -15.70 4.45 -3.84
N LEU A 257 -14.80 5.27 -3.38
CA LEU A 257 -13.57 5.66 -4.05
C LEU A 257 -12.49 4.61 -3.79
N ALA A 258 -11.36 4.74 -4.48
CA ALA A 258 -10.17 3.92 -4.22
C ALA A 258 -8.95 4.79 -3.93
N ALA A 259 -7.88 4.17 -3.41
CA ALA A 259 -6.62 4.87 -3.19
C ALA A 259 -5.42 3.94 -3.43
N THR A 260 -4.32 4.51 -3.87
CA THR A 260 -3.07 3.80 -4.08
C THR A 260 -1.87 4.66 -3.73
N SER A 261 -0.74 4.04 -3.42
CA SER A 261 0.53 4.75 -3.28
C SER A 261 1.20 4.95 -4.65
N TYR A 262 2.07 5.97 -4.73
CA TYR A 262 2.94 6.25 -5.87
C TYR A 262 4.23 6.95 -5.41
N GLY A 263 5.28 6.92 -6.23
CA GLY A 263 6.55 7.58 -5.96
C GLY A 263 7.25 7.07 -4.70
N GLY A 264 6.87 5.88 -4.23
CA GLY A 264 7.42 5.23 -3.05
C GLY A 264 6.88 5.73 -1.70
N ASP A 265 6.55 7.02 -1.59
CA ASP A 265 6.21 7.69 -0.31
C ASP A 265 4.96 8.59 -0.35
N LYS A 266 4.21 8.60 -1.43
CA LYS A 266 3.02 9.44 -1.63
C LYS A 266 1.79 8.59 -1.94
N GLY A 267 0.61 9.18 -1.75
CA GLY A 267 -0.65 8.52 -2.05
C GLY A 267 -1.56 9.36 -2.95
N VAL A 268 -2.58 8.71 -3.50
CA VAL A 268 -3.66 9.38 -4.24
C VAL A 268 -4.98 8.68 -3.97
N PHE A 269 -5.99 9.45 -3.59
CA PHE A 269 -7.38 9.06 -3.60
C PHE A 269 -7.98 9.39 -4.96
N GLY A 270 -8.81 8.52 -5.52
CA GLY A 270 -9.41 8.78 -6.83
C GLY A 270 -10.78 8.17 -7.03
N TYR A 271 -11.54 8.82 -7.92
CA TYR A 271 -12.86 8.37 -8.36
C TYR A 271 -13.92 8.40 -7.23
N GLY A 272 -14.94 7.53 -7.30
CA GLY A 272 -15.98 7.38 -6.29
C GLY A 272 -17.32 8.03 -6.67
N ASP A 273 -18.21 8.08 -5.70
CA ASP A 273 -19.58 8.63 -5.83
C ASP A 273 -19.74 9.90 -4.99
N THR A 274 -20.04 11.02 -5.64
CA THR A 274 -20.35 12.32 -5.06
C THR A 274 -21.87 12.62 -5.00
N GLY A 275 -22.71 11.66 -5.38
CA GLY A 275 -24.10 11.78 -5.76
C GLY A 275 -24.26 11.50 -7.27
N SER A 276 -23.15 11.44 -7.95
CA SER A 276 -22.94 10.94 -9.30
C SER A 276 -21.54 10.40 -9.44
N ASP A 277 -21.29 9.59 -10.44
CA ASP A 277 -19.97 9.04 -10.72
C ASP A 277 -18.94 10.15 -10.83
N SER A 278 -17.77 9.94 -10.21
CA SER A 278 -16.68 10.92 -10.16
C SER A 278 -15.37 10.31 -10.68
N ASN A 279 -14.52 11.13 -11.26
CA ASN A 279 -13.13 10.82 -11.58
C ASN A 279 -12.13 11.79 -10.92
N LEU A 280 -12.60 12.60 -9.97
CA LEU A 280 -11.75 13.52 -9.19
C LEU A 280 -10.65 12.75 -8.48
N THR A 281 -9.49 13.39 -8.31
CA THR A 281 -8.36 12.85 -7.54
C THR A 281 -7.84 13.84 -6.52
N ASN A 282 -7.33 13.33 -5.38
CA ASN A 282 -6.63 14.10 -4.35
C ASN A 282 -5.30 13.43 -4.05
N LYS A 283 -4.21 14.12 -4.28
CA LYS A 283 -2.87 13.64 -3.93
C LYS A 283 -2.64 13.75 -2.43
N VAL A 284 -1.89 12.81 -1.89
CA VAL A 284 -1.43 12.80 -0.50
C VAL A 284 0.08 12.94 -0.50
N SER A 285 0.58 13.94 0.22
CA SER A 285 2.03 14.16 0.36
C SER A 285 2.68 13.06 1.22
N ASN A 286 4.00 13.04 1.25
CA ASN A 286 4.78 12.16 2.14
C ASN A 286 4.67 12.51 3.63
N SER A 287 3.99 13.59 3.98
CA SER A 287 3.63 13.97 5.36
C SER A 287 2.14 13.75 5.66
N GLY A 288 1.37 13.10 4.76
CA GLY A 288 -0.04 12.78 4.96
C GLY A 288 -1.00 13.94 4.72
N VAL A 289 -0.53 15.03 4.08
CA VAL A 289 -1.39 16.18 3.73
C VAL A 289 -2.13 15.88 2.44
N VAL A 290 -3.47 15.95 2.47
CA VAL A 290 -4.35 15.78 1.31
C VAL A 290 -4.44 17.09 0.55
N ALA A 291 -4.19 17.06 -0.75
CA ALA A 291 -4.34 18.22 -1.64
C ALA A 291 -5.81 18.38 -2.07
N SER A 292 -6.16 19.60 -2.52
CA SER A 292 -7.46 19.89 -3.14
C SER A 292 -7.72 19.00 -4.37
N ASP A 293 -8.99 18.98 -4.82
CA ASP A 293 -9.40 18.22 -5.99
C ASP A 293 -8.59 18.58 -7.22
N THR A 294 -8.17 17.57 -7.93
CA THR A 294 -7.64 17.67 -9.29
C THR A 294 -8.66 17.08 -10.26
N SER A 295 -8.90 17.75 -11.38
CA SER A 295 -9.77 17.25 -12.45
C SER A 295 -9.36 15.83 -12.84
N GLY A 296 -10.33 14.95 -12.89
CA GLY A 296 -10.12 13.55 -13.16
C GLY A 296 -9.76 13.25 -14.61
N VAL A 297 -9.16 12.10 -14.82
CA VAL A 297 -8.85 11.53 -16.13
C VAL A 297 -9.55 10.18 -16.25
N GLY A 298 -10.03 9.87 -17.45
CA GLY A 298 -10.77 8.64 -17.73
C GLY A 298 -12.23 8.68 -17.30
N THR A 299 -12.91 7.55 -17.47
CA THR A 299 -14.33 7.39 -17.19
C THR A 299 -14.62 7.50 -15.69
N ALA A 300 -15.51 8.43 -15.33
CA ALA A 300 -16.00 8.57 -13.96
C ALA A 300 -16.70 7.28 -13.51
N ARG A 301 -16.40 6.80 -12.30
CA ARG A 301 -16.94 5.53 -11.78
C ARG A 301 -16.74 5.38 -10.26
N TRP A 302 -17.51 4.48 -9.66
CA TRP A 302 -17.47 4.15 -8.24
C TRP A 302 -17.26 2.65 -8.02
N GLY A 303 -17.00 2.23 -6.79
CA GLY A 303 -16.84 0.83 -6.44
C GLY A 303 -15.69 0.14 -7.18
N LEU A 304 -14.68 0.91 -7.54
CA LEU A 304 -13.42 0.45 -8.12
C LEU A 304 -12.46 0.06 -7.00
N SER A 305 -11.36 -0.57 -7.35
CA SER A 305 -10.26 -0.79 -6.42
C SER A 305 -8.95 -0.25 -6.97
N ALA A 306 -7.95 -0.11 -6.12
CA ALA A 306 -6.64 0.38 -6.50
C ALA A 306 -5.55 -0.27 -5.66
N THR A 307 -4.35 -0.35 -6.23
CA THR A 307 -3.17 -0.87 -5.56
C THR A 307 -1.90 -0.35 -6.26
N ASN A 308 -0.76 -0.50 -5.61
CA ASN A 308 0.53 -0.21 -6.21
C ASN A 308 1.07 -1.40 -7.02
N TYR A 309 1.93 -1.10 -8.01
CA TYR A 309 2.68 -2.05 -8.82
C TYR A 309 4.01 -1.41 -9.26
N GLY A 310 4.96 -2.22 -9.78
CA GLY A 310 6.23 -1.73 -10.33
C GLY A 310 7.05 -0.92 -9.33
N GLY A 311 6.87 -1.19 -8.03
CA GLY A 311 7.57 -0.56 -6.94
C GLY A 311 7.08 0.84 -6.57
N ASP A 312 6.83 1.71 -7.53
CA ASP A 312 6.54 3.13 -7.30
C ASP A 312 5.34 3.70 -8.06
N LYS A 313 4.56 2.83 -8.72
CA LYS A 313 3.39 3.20 -9.54
C LYS A 313 2.11 2.66 -8.94
N GLY A 314 0.97 3.22 -9.36
CA GLY A 314 -0.34 2.77 -8.94
C GLY A 314 -1.24 2.41 -10.11
N ILE A 315 -2.34 1.72 -9.81
CA ILE A 315 -3.37 1.36 -10.77
C ILE A 315 -4.75 1.41 -10.12
N PHE A 316 -5.70 2.05 -10.78
CA PHE A 316 -7.12 1.98 -10.51
C PHE A 316 -7.77 1.03 -11.51
N ALA A 317 -8.61 0.10 -11.08
CA ALA A 317 -9.29 -0.80 -12.03
C ALA A 317 -10.67 -1.24 -11.55
N TYR A 318 -11.46 -1.70 -12.54
CA TYR A 318 -12.83 -2.17 -12.34
C TYR A 318 -13.80 -1.10 -11.87
N GLY A 319 -14.89 -1.50 -11.19
CA GLY A 319 -15.91 -0.61 -10.68
C GLY A 319 -17.13 -0.50 -11.60
N GLY A 320 -17.87 0.57 -11.44
CA GLY A 320 -19.09 0.83 -12.20
C GLY A 320 -19.27 2.26 -12.63
N SER A 321 -19.89 2.38 -13.80
CA SER A 321 -20.38 3.61 -14.40
C SER A 321 -21.83 3.35 -14.81
N SER A 322 -22.17 3.30 -16.08
CA SER A 322 -23.51 2.84 -16.55
C SER A 322 -23.75 1.33 -16.37
N GLY A 323 -22.77 0.61 -15.89
CA GLY A 323 -22.75 -0.84 -15.63
C GLY A 323 -21.41 -1.25 -15.06
N ARG A 324 -21.17 -2.56 -14.85
CA ARG A 324 -19.87 -3.07 -14.42
C ARG A 324 -18.82 -2.87 -15.51
N VAL A 325 -17.62 -2.48 -15.12
CA VAL A 325 -16.50 -2.29 -16.05
C VAL A 325 -15.27 -3.06 -15.59
N SER A 326 -14.35 -3.35 -16.54
CA SER A 326 -13.05 -3.98 -16.28
C SER A 326 -11.89 -3.09 -16.72
N MET A 327 -12.14 -1.85 -17.12
CA MET A 327 -11.11 -0.88 -17.51
C MET A 327 -10.17 -0.52 -16.35
N SER A 328 -9.00 -0.01 -16.70
CA SER A 328 -8.01 0.45 -15.71
C SER A 328 -7.41 1.79 -16.11
N ASN A 329 -6.84 2.49 -15.10
CA ASN A 329 -6.06 3.71 -15.26
C ASN A 329 -4.76 3.56 -14.50
N LEU A 330 -3.64 3.68 -15.19
CA LEU A 330 -2.32 3.64 -14.58
C LEU A 330 -2.02 4.96 -13.89
N VAL A 331 -1.29 4.90 -12.80
CA VAL A 331 -0.78 6.07 -12.07
C VAL A 331 0.74 6.04 -12.13
N SER A 332 1.33 7.10 -12.67
CA SER A 332 2.79 7.23 -12.75
C SER A 332 3.42 7.42 -11.36
N ASN A 333 4.74 7.28 -11.27
CA ASN A 333 5.49 7.58 -10.05
C ASN A 333 5.49 9.07 -9.65
N THR A 334 4.94 9.94 -10.47
CA THR A 334 4.68 11.35 -10.16
C THR A 334 3.20 11.61 -9.79
N GLY A 335 2.39 10.54 -9.72
CA GLY A 335 0.97 10.62 -9.37
C GLY A 335 0.09 11.21 -10.48
N VAL A 336 0.47 11.02 -11.74
CA VAL A 336 -0.35 11.37 -12.90
C VAL A 336 -1.19 10.15 -13.29
N VAL A 337 -2.52 10.32 -13.29
CA VAL A 337 -3.46 9.30 -13.74
C VAL A 337 -3.55 9.33 -15.27
N ALA A 338 -3.36 8.19 -15.91
CA ALA A 338 -3.47 8.03 -17.36
C ALA A 338 -4.92 7.82 -17.80
N THR A 339 -5.18 7.97 -19.10
CA THR A 339 -6.47 7.65 -19.73
C THR A 339 -6.83 6.17 -19.56
N ASP A 340 -8.09 5.84 -19.84
CA ASP A 340 -8.59 4.47 -19.74
C ASP A 340 -7.79 3.51 -20.62
N VAL A 341 -7.42 2.38 -20.04
CA VAL A 341 -6.92 1.19 -20.71
C VAL A 341 -8.07 0.20 -20.85
N SER A 342 -8.19 -0.42 -22.02
CA SER A 342 -9.22 -1.43 -22.30
C SER A 342 -9.27 -2.50 -21.22
N GLY A 343 -10.48 -2.83 -20.80
CA GLY A 343 -10.71 -3.77 -19.70
C GLY A 343 -10.26 -5.19 -20.02
N VAL A 344 -9.79 -5.87 -18.98
CA VAL A 344 -9.41 -7.28 -19.01
C VAL A 344 -10.16 -8.05 -17.92
N GLY A 345 -10.59 -9.25 -18.23
CA GLY A 345 -11.30 -10.13 -17.30
C GLY A 345 -12.75 -9.72 -17.04
N THR A 346 -13.36 -10.38 -16.08
CA THR A 346 -14.77 -10.18 -15.71
C THR A 346 -14.99 -8.80 -15.10
N ALA A 347 -15.83 -7.99 -15.73
CA ALA A 347 -16.24 -6.68 -15.24
C ALA A 347 -17.01 -6.81 -13.91
N ARG A 348 -16.68 -6.02 -12.90
CA ARG A 348 -17.23 -6.19 -11.55
C ARG A 348 -17.17 -4.94 -10.67
N TYR A 349 -18.14 -4.81 -9.76
CA TYR A 349 -18.14 -3.80 -8.69
C TYR A 349 -17.35 -4.29 -7.48
N GLN A 350 -16.78 -3.36 -6.74
CA GLN A 350 -16.19 -3.54 -5.42
C GLN A 350 -15.31 -4.81 -5.29
N PRO A 351 -14.40 -5.06 -6.25
CA PRO A 351 -13.33 -6.00 -5.98
C PRO A 351 -12.42 -5.45 -4.88
N ALA A 352 -11.47 -6.24 -4.41
CA ALA A 352 -10.38 -5.73 -3.60
C ALA A 352 -9.05 -5.92 -4.33
N ALA A 353 -8.02 -5.15 -3.92
CA ALA A 353 -6.71 -5.23 -4.56
C ALA A 353 -5.58 -5.00 -3.55
N ALA A 354 -4.48 -5.70 -3.76
CA ALA A 354 -3.25 -5.52 -2.99
C ALA A 354 -2.01 -5.85 -3.83
N GLY A 355 -0.90 -5.25 -3.45
CA GLY A 355 0.40 -5.60 -4.01
C GLY A 355 0.96 -6.88 -3.38
N TYR A 356 1.76 -7.63 -4.15
CA TYR A 356 2.52 -8.78 -3.69
C TYR A 356 3.83 -8.89 -4.48
N SER A 357 4.78 -9.72 -4.00
CA SER A 357 6.09 -9.96 -4.62
C SER A 357 6.99 -8.72 -4.71
N TYR A 358 8.27 -8.92 -4.41
CA TYR A 358 9.33 -7.93 -4.68
C TYR A 358 10.03 -8.19 -6.03
N SER A 359 9.77 -9.31 -6.66
CA SER A 359 10.34 -9.65 -7.97
C SER A 359 9.40 -9.26 -9.11
N GLU A 360 10.01 -8.85 -10.22
CA GLU A 360 9.33 -8.55 -11.49
C GLU A 360 8.68 -9.79 -12.11
#